data_8aa60fbb74feb4e1b1321c90a3e3fa9d
#
_entry.id   8aa60fbb74feb4e1b1321c90a3e3fa9d
#
_cell.length_a   1.000
_cell.length_b   1.000
_cell.length_c   1.000
_cell.angle_alpha   90.00
_cell.angle_beta   90.00
_cell.angle_gamma   90.00
#
_symmetry.space_group_name_H-M   'P 1'
#
loop_
_entity.id
_entity.type
_entity.pdbx_description
1 polymer ?
#
loop_
_entity_poly.entity_id
_entity_poly.type
_entity_poly.pdbx_seq_one_letter_code
_entity_poly.pdbx_strand_id
1 'polypeptide(L)'
;MKLNAIERKKFRVTNKVKKVSSPDRFRLSISRSAKNISAQIIDDVKNITLFSSSSIEKDIKAMDKINKTEISKIVAEKLAKKAVEKKITKIYFDRGVYKYHGRVKAFAETLRKNGMEF
;
A
#
# COMPACT_ATOMS: atom_id res chain seq x y z
N MET A 1 23.73 16.18 0.08
CA MET A 1 23.35 15.21 -0.95
C MET A 1 22.18 15.73 -1.75
N LYS A 2 22.33 15.81 -3.07
CA LYS A 2 21.23 16.26 -3.93
C LYS A 2 20.34 15.08 -4.28
N LEU A 3 19.05 15.23 -4.03
CA LEU A 3 18.04 14.24 -4.42
C LEU A 3 17.68 14.44 -5.91
N ASN A 4 17.42 13.35 -6.62
CA ASN A 4 16.89 13.42 -7.97
C ASN A 4 15.39 13.80 -7.93
N ALA A 5 14.79 14.04 -9.12
CA ALA A 5 13.40 14.50 -9.21
C ALA A 5 12.41 13.47 -8.62
N ILE A 6 12.66 12.17 -8.80
CA ILE A 6 11.80 11.10 -8.29
C ILE A 6 11.86 11.04 -6.78
N GLU A 7 13.06 11.12 -6.21
CA GLU A 7 13.25 11.11 -4.75
C GLU A 7 12.61 12.33 -4.09
N ARG A 8 12.76 13.52 -4.69
CA ARG A 8 12.12 14.74 -4.18
C ARG A 8 10.60 14.62 -4.19
N LYS A 9 10.01 14.04 -5.23
CA LYS A 9 8.57 13.82 -5.32
C LYS A 9 8.11 12.84 -4.23
N LYS A 10 8.84 11.75 -4.03
CA LYS A 10 8.56 10.76 -2.99
C LYS A 10 8.55 11.39 -1.60
N PHE A 11 9.56 12.19 -1.27
CA PHE A 11 9.63 12.89 0.01
C PHE A 11 8.47 13.86 0.20
N ARG A 12 8.12 14.63 -0.83
CA ARG A 12 7.00 15.59 -0.75
C ARG A 12 5.67 14.89 -0.46
N VAL A 13 5.39 13.77 -1.15
CA VAL A 13 4.15 13.01 -0.95
C VAL A 13 4.13 12.40 0.45
N THR A 14 5.19 11.74 0.86
CA THR A 14 5.29 11.10 2.19
C THR A 14 5.16 12.13 3.31
N ASN A 15 5.86 13.26 3.22
CA ASN A 15 5.80 14.31 4.24
C ASN A 15 4.40 14.92 4.32
N LYS A 16 3.73 15.14 3.19
CA LYS A 16 2.36 15.66 3.16
C LYS A 16 1.39 14.69 3.83
N VAL A 17 1.51 13.40 3.55
CA VAL A 17 0.69 12.35 4.15
C VAL A 17 0.91 12.30 5.67
N LYS A 18 2.15 12.29 6.13
CA LYS A 18 2.48 12.30 7.56
C LYS A 18 1.93 13.54 8.27
N LYS A 19 1.97 14.70 7.62
CA LYS A 19 1.51 15.96 8.20
C LYS A 19 0.00 15.97 8.47
N VAL A 20 -0.80 15.30 7.64
CA VAL A 20 -2.26 15.26 7.76
C VAL A 20 -2.79 14.01 8.46
N SER A 21 -1.92 13.09 8.84
CA SER A 21 -2.32 11.83 9.47
C SER A 21 -2.60 11.99 10.96
N SER A 22 -3.50 11.14 11.49
CA SER A 22 -3.78 11.06 12.92
C SER A 22 -2.77 10.15 13.62
N PRO A 23 -2.43 10.39 14.91
CA PRO A 23 -1.49 9.54 15.66
C PRO A 23 -1.93 8.07 15.80
N ASP A 24 -3.23 7.79 15.69
CA ASP A 24 -3.80 6.45 15.80
C ASP A 24 -3.82 5.67 14.47
N ARG A 25 -3.25 6.24 13.41
CA ARG A 25 -3.21 5.62 12.09
C ARG A 25 -1.81 5.13 11.74
N PHE A 26 -1.76 3.98 11.07
CA PHE A 26 -0.52 3.45 10.52
C PHE A 26 -0.39 3.83 9.04
N ARG A 27 0.83 3.88 8.55
CA ARG A 27 1.10 4.22 7.16
C ARG A 27 1.08 2.98 6.28
N LEU A 28 0.28 3.01 5.21
CA LEU A 28 0.33 2.00 4.15
C LEU A 28 1.21 2.54 3.03
N SER A 29 2.33 1.87 2.78
CA SER A 29 3.24 2.20 1.69
C SER A 29 3.08 1.19 0.57
N ILE A 30 2.83 1.68 -0.65
CA ILE A 30 2.69 0.84 -1.84
C ILE A 30 3.95 0.91 -2.68
N SER A 31 4.34 -0.21 -3.26
CA SER A 31 5.45 -0.32 -4.21
C SER A 31 5.01 -1.10 -5.44
N ARG A 32 5.34 -0.60 -6.60
CA ARG A 32 4.89 -1.15 -7.88
C ARG A 32 6.03 -1.20 -8.88
N SER A 33 6.19 -2.34 -9.53
CA SER A 33 7.06 -2.50 -10.70
C SER A 33 6.21 -2.83 -11.92
N ALA A 34 6.85 -3.02 -13.08
CA ALA A 34 6.16 -3.42 -14.30
C ALA A 34 5.39 -4.74 -14.15
N LYS A 35 5.92 -5.67 -13.36
CA LYS A 35 5.37 -7.02 -13.19
C LYS A 35 4.67 -7.25 -11.86
N ASN A 36 5.04 -6.53 -10.81
CA ASN A 36 4.59 -6.84 -9.45
C ASN A 36 4.08 -5.61 -8.72
N ILE A 37 3.24 -5.85 -7.71
CA ILE A 37 2.78 -4.85 -6.77
C ILE A 37 2.90 -5.41 -5.36
N SER A 38 3.27 -4.57 -4.42
CA SER A 38 3.35 -4.93 -3.01
C SER A 38 2.96 -3.75 -2.14
N ALA A 39 2.56 -4.03 -0.92
CA ALA A 39 2.24 -2.99 0.06
C ALA A 39 2.60 -3.47 1.45
N GLN A 40 2.89 -2.53 2.33
CA GLN A 40 3.22 -2.82 3.71
C GLN A 40 2.58 -1.80 4.64
N ILE A 41 2.18 -2.24 5.81
CA ILE A 41 1.67 -1.40 6.88
C ILE A 41 2.81 -1.14 7.84
N ILE A 42 3.14 0.13 8.04
CA ILE A 42 4.31 0.58 8.79
C ILE A 42 3.89 1.37 10.02
N ASP A 43 4.52 1.06 11.15
CA ASP A 43 4.44 1.88 12.35
C ASP A 43 5.62 2.87 12.32
N ASP A 44 5.34 4.13 11.99
CA ASP A 44 6.37 5.16 11.89
C ASP A 44 6.96 5.58 13.23
N VAL A 45 6.24 5.35 14.33
CA VAL A 45 6.74 5.65 15.67
C VAL A 45 7.83 4.67 16.07
N LYS A 46 7.61 3.38 15.81
CA LYS A 46 8.57 2.31 16.13
C LYS A 46 9.51 1.99 14.96
N ASN A 47 9.26 2.57 13.77
CA ASN A 47 10.03 2.32 12.54
C ASN A 47 10.08 0.83 12.16
N ILE A 48 8.96 0.14 12.29
CA ILE A 48 8.85 -1.28 11.94
C ILE A 48 7.72 -1.51 10.94
N THR A 49 7.88 -2.53 10.10
CA THR A 49 6.82 -3.02 9.23
C THR A 49 6.01 -4.06 10.00
N LEU A 50 4.72 -3.81 10.18
CA LEU A 50 3.84 -4.70 10.95
C LEU A 50 3.46 -5.94 10.14
N PHE A 51 3.07 -5.76 8.90
CA PHE A 51 2.75 -6.85 7.97
C PHE A 51 2.73 -6.32 6.53
N SER A 52 2.78 -7.24 5.58
CA SER A 52 2.82 -6.90 4.16
C SER A 52 2.07 -7.93 3.32
N SER A 53 1.82 -7.56 2.06
CA SER A 53 1.28 -8.46 1.05
C SER A 53 1.91 -8.11 -0.30
N SER A 54 2.11 -9.11 -1.16
CA SER A 54 2.78 -8.93 -2.43
C SER A 54 2.26 -9.90 -3.49
N SER A 55 2.31 -9.48 -4.75
CA SER A 55 1.96 -10.33 -5.89
C SER A 55 2.95 -11.47 -6.14
N ILE A 56 4.13 -11.44 -5.51
CA ILE A 56 5.11 -12.52 -5.62
C ILE A 56 4.83 -13.69 -4.65
N GLU A 57 3.83 -13.57 -3.79
CA GLU A 57 3.42 -14.67 -2.91
C GLU A 57 2.96 -15.88 -3.75
N LYS A 58 3.28 -17.08 -3.31
CA LYS A 58 3.05 -18.31 -4.08
C LYS A 58 1.62 -18.52 -4.56
N ASP A 59 0.65 -18.28 -3.71
CA ASP A 59 -0.76 -18.45 -4.03
C ASP A 59 -1.27 -17.45 -5.07
N ILE A 60 -0.74 -16.22 -5.06
CA ILE A 60 -1.07 -15.21 -6.06
C ILE A 60 -0.33 -15.52 -7.37
N LYS A 61 0.93 -15.88 -7.28
CA LYS A 61 1.76 -16.22 -8.45
C LYS A 61 1.25 -17.42 -9.22
N ALA A 62 0.58 -18.35 -8.55
CA ALA A 62 -0.05 -19.51 -9.16
C ALA A 62 -1.32 -19.19 -9.96
N MET A 63 -1.86 -17.99 -9.81
CA MET A 63 -3.02 -17.51 -10.54
C MET A 63 -2.60 -17.00 -11.92
N ASP A 64 -2.52 -17.89 -12.89
CA ASP A 64 -2.17 -17.54 -14.27
C ASP A 64 -3.30 -16.77 -14.97
N LYS A 65 -2.93 -15.97 -15.96
CA LYS A 65 -3.85 -15.28 -16.88
C LYS A 65 -4.74 -14.20 -16.26
N ILE A 66 -4.38 -13.70 -15.08
CA ILE A 66 -5.08 -12.57 -14.45
C ILE A 66 -4.34 -11.29 -14.83
N ASN A 67 -5.08 -10.24 -15.18
CA ASN A 67 -4.47 -8.95 -15.51
C ASN A 67 -3.91 -8.27 -14.25
N LYS A 68 -3.06 -7.27 -14.44
CA LYS A 68 -2.37 -6.57 -13.35
C LYS A 68 -3.32 -5.88 -12.37
N THR A 69 -4.44 -5.36 -12.86
CA THR A 69 -5.46 -4.71 -12.02
C THR A 69 -6.13 -5.73 -11.09
N GLU A 70 -6.48 -6.89 -11.61
CA GLU A 70 -7.07 -7.97 -10.81
C GLU A 70 -6.10 -8.49 -9.75
N ILE A 71 -4.83 -8.64 -10.10
CA ILE A 71 -3.78 -9.02 -9.15
C ILE A 71 -3.68 -7.99 -8.03
N SER A 72 -3.74 -6.69 -8.35
CA SER A 72 -3.73 -5.61 -7.36
C SER A 72 -4.87 -5.73 -6.36
N LYS A 73 -6.07 -6.06 -6.85
CA LYS A 73 -7.24 -6.28 -5.99
C LYS A 73 -7.06 -7.47 -5.06
N ILE A 74 -6.48 -8.57 -5.56
CA ILE A 74 -6.21 -9.77 -4.75
C ILE A 74 -5.19 -9.45 -3.65
N VAL A 75 -4.12 -8.76 -3.98
CA VAL A 75 -3.10 -8.34 -3.00
C VAL A 75 -3.73 -7.44 -1.93
N ALA A 76 -4.59 -6.50 -2.34
CA ALA A 76 -5.30 -5.61 -1.42
C ALA A 76 -6.24 -6.37 -0.48
N GLU A 77 -7.00 -7.33 -1.00
CA GLU A 77 -7.88 -8.17 -0.19
C GLU A 77 -7.11 -8.95 0.87
N LYS A 78 -5.97 -9.53 0.49
CA LYS A 78 -5.10 -10.24 1.43
C LYS A 78 -4.55 -9.33 2.51
N LEU A 79 -4.11 -8.13 2.14
CA LEU A 79 -3.59 -7.16 3.09
C LEU A 79 -4.69 -6.71 4.07
N ALA A 80 -5.88 -6.40 3.56
CA ALA A 80 -7.02 -6.01 4.38
C ALA A 80 -7.43 -7.13 5.36
N LYS A 81 -7.41 -8.37 4.92
CA LYS A 81 -7.71 -9.53 5.77
C LYS A 81 -6.71 -9.65 6.92
N LYS A 82 -5.41 -9.51 6.63
CA LYS A 82 -4.36 -9.49 7.65
C LYS A 82 -4.56 -8.33 8.63
N ALA A 83 -4.94 -7.16 8.13
CA ALA A 83 -5.17 -5.97 8.94
C ALA A 83 -6.35 -6.16 9.90
N VAL A 84 -7.47 -6.70 9.42
CA VAL A 84 -8.65 -6.98 10.23
C VAL A 84 -8.33 -8.01 11.33
N GLU A 85 -7.58 -9.06 11.01
CA GLU A 85 -7.15 -10.05 12.00
C GLU A 85 -6.30 -9.43 13.11
N LYS A 86 -5.52 -8.41 12.79
CA LYS A 86 -4.68 -7.69 13.75
C LYS A 86 -5.38 -6.48 14.37
N LYS A 87 -6.66 -6.26 14.03
CA LYS A 87 -7.49 -5.12 14.49
C LYS A 87 -6.90 -3.75 14.10
N ILE A 88 -6.22 -3.70 12.97
CA ILE A 88 -5.64 -2.46 12.41
C ILE A 88 -6.47 -2.10 11.19
N THR A 89 -7.41 -1.15 11.33
CA THR A 89 -8.28 -0.73 10.24
C THR A 89 -8.03 0.71 9.80
N LYS A 90 -7.50 1.55 10.70
CA LYS A 90 -7.23 2.96 10.42
C LYS A 90 -5.83 3.13 9.87
N ILE A 91 -5.74 3.59 8.64
CA ILE A 91 -4.47 3.83 7.95
C ILE A 91 -4.51 5.16 7.22
N TYR A 92 -3.36 5.63 6.79
CA TYR A 92 -3.25 6.66 5.76
C TYR A 92 -2.43 6.09 4.59
N PHE A 93 -2.88 6.40 3.40
CA PHE A 93 -2.38 5.79 2.17
C PHE A 93 -1.25 6.62 1.58
N ASP A 94 -0.03 6.08 1.61
CA ASP A 94 1.14 6.71 1.01
C ASP A 94 1.40 6.08 -0.35
N ARG A 95 0.98 6.76 -1.42
CA ARG A 95 1.19 6.31 -2.80
C ARG A 95 2.63 6.52 -3.29
N GLY A 96 3.48 7.20 -2.52
CA GLY A 96 4.85 7.48 -2.92
C GLY A 96 4.91 8.32 -4.19
N VAL A 97 5.61 7.81 -5.22
CA VAL A 97 5.76 8.49 -6.51
C VAL A 97 4.67 8.14 -7.52
N TYR A 98 3.78 7.20 -7.18
CA TYR A 98 2.77 6.71 -8.11
C TYR A 98 1.55 7.63 -8.17
N LYS A 99 0.94 7.75 -9.34
CA LYS A 99 -0.32 8.46 -9.51
C LYS A 99 -1.47 7.61 -8.94
N TYR A 100 -2.49 8.25 -8.38
CA TYR A 100 -3.72 7.57 -7.93
C TYR A 100 -4.56 7.20 -9.15
N HIS A 101 -4.13 6.16 -9.87
CA HIS A 101 -4.74 5.71 -11.11
C HIS A 101 -4.40 4.23 -11.35
N GLY A 102 -5.23 3.54 -12.15
CA GLY A 102 -4.98 2.15 -12.53
C GLY A 102 -4.85 1.21 -11.35
N ARG A 103 -3.74 0.50 -11.24
CA ARG A 103 -3.49 -0.50 -10.19
C ARG A 103 -3.51 0.10 -8.79
N VAL A 104 -2.96 1.30 -8.61
CA VAL A 104 -2.93 1.98 -7.30
C VAL A 104 -4.34 2.33 -6.85
N LYS A 105 -5.16 2.85 -7.76
CA LYS A 105 -6.56 3.17 -7.48
C LYS A 105 -7.36 1.91 -7.16
N ALA A 106 -7.20 0.85 -7.95
CA ALA A 106 -7.88 -0.42 -7.71
C ALA A 106 -7.50 -1.02 -6.35
N PHE A 107 -6.24 -0.93 -5.97
CA PHE A 107 -5.73 -1.37 -4.69
C PHE A 107 -6.42 -0.62 -3.53
N ALA A 108 -6.42 0.71 -3.59
CA ALA A 108 -7.01 1.55 -2.55
C ALA A 108 -8.53 1.32 -2.41
N GLU A 109 -9.25 1.25 -3.53
CA GLU A 109 -10.69 1.01 -3.51
C GLU A 109 -11.04 -0.36 -2.92
N THR A 110 -10.25 -1.39 -3.23
CA THR A 110 -10.43 -2.74 -2.66
C THR A 110 -10.19 -2.74 -1.17
N LEU A 111 -9.17 -2.04 -0.68
CA LEU A 111 -8.93 -1.89 0.75
C LEU A 111 -10.14 -1.27 1.46
N ARG A 112 -10.70 -0.21 0.90
CA ARG A 112 -11.88 0.46 1.47
C ARG A 112 -13.10 -0.45 1.51
N LYS A 113 -13.32 -1.25 0.47
CA LYS A 113 -14.41 -2.23 0.41
C LYS A 113 -14.28 -3.31 1.48
N ASN A 114 -13.06 -3.61 1.90
CA ASN A 114 -12.77 -4.66 2.88
C ASN A 114 -12.58 -4.12 4.31
N GLY A 115 -13.03 -2.90 4.57
CA GLY A 115 -13.11 -2.36 5.92
C GLY A 115 -11.97 -1.46 6.36
N MET A 116 -11.04 -1.14 5.49
CA MET A 116 -9.96 -0.20 5.82
C MET A 116 -10.49 1.24 5.77
N GLU A 117 -10.08 2.04 6.74
CA GLU A 117 -10.52 3.43 6.88
C GLU A 117 -9.38 4.39 6.51
N PHE A 118 -9.59 5.15 5.46
CA PHE A 118 -8.65 6.20 5.05
C PHE A 118 -9.27 7.13 4.00
#